data_c4ffa0147f54ea548c686651f52f9b66
#
_entry.id   c4ffa0147f54ea548c686651f52f9b66
#
_cell.length_a   1.000
_cell.length_b   1.000
_cell.length_c   1.000
_cell.angle_alpha   90.00
_cell.angle_beta   90.00
_cell.angle_gamma   90.00
#
_symmetry.space_group_name_H-M   'P 1'
#
loop_
_entity.id
_entity.type
_entity.pdbx_description
1 polymer ?
#
loop_
_entity_poly.entity_id
_entity_poly.type
_entity_poly.pdbx_seq_one_letter_code
_entity_poly.pdbx_strand_id
1 'polypeptide(L)'
;MYEQATARVWVDNFKSGIRIRKKKDQYYIQTWHSSLGLKKNEQDAGRLDRAYVRRAVRDASMTDLMYSNNAFRADKYRNSFWYHGEVMRCGHPRNGVLLHTPPAVIRKVRKHFGIPEEKRILLYAPTFRSKTGGVGYRLDIGACLEVLRDRFGGDYICLFRMHPNVAYQGTDCSEGVIPASDYPDMQELMAAADVMITDYSGSMFEFMLTGRPVFLFAGDVARYLAEERELYFTFGELPFSLAEDETQLRQNILAFDYEAYRTACRQFMELVGMEEDGEGARVLADRILEEIHKGQTDC
;
A
#
# COMPACT_ATOMS: atom_id res chain seq x y z
N MET A 1 -2.90 -18.67 20.76
CA MET A 1 -3.99 -19.70 20.70
C MET A 1 -5.12 -19.43 21.70
N TYR A 2 -4.84 -19.10 22.95
CA TYR A 2 -5.89 -18.78 23.95
C TYR A 2 -6.75 -17.59 23.50
N GLU A 3 -6.14 -16.47 23.12
CA GLU A 3 -6.82 -15.26 22.64
C GLU A 3 -7.70 -15.53 21.43
N GLN A 4 -7.21 -16.29 20.44
CA GLN A 4 -8.02 -16.68 19.29
C GLN A 4 -9.22 -17.57 19.66
N ALA A 5 -9.04 -18.44 20.68
CA ALA A 5 -10.12 -19.32 21.14
C ALA A 5 -11.19 -18.60 21.97
N THR A 6 -10.88 -17.44 22.54
CA THR A 6 -11.74 -16.69 23.47
C THR A 6 -12.24 -15.35 22.90
N ALA A 7 -11.55 -14.76 21.93
CA ALA A 7 -11.97 -13.50 21.32
C ALA A 7 -13.29 -13.66 20.55
N ARG A 8 -14.20 -12.74 20.75
CA ARG A 8 -15.49 -12.67 20.01
C ARG A 8 -15.27 -12.27 18.55
N VAL A 9 -14.38 -11.31 18.29
CA VAL A 9 -14.07 -10.82 16.95
C VAL A 9 -12.59 -11.06 16.64
N TRP A 10 -12.32 -11.60 15.47
CA TRP A 10 -10.99 -11.71 14.89
C TRP A 10 -10.81 -10.68 13.79
N VAL A 11 -9.66 -10.03 13.75
CA VAL A 11 -9.26 -9.13 12.64
C VAL A 11 -7.88 -9.56 12.18
N ASP A 12 -7.76 -9.92 10.91
CA ASP A 12 -6.49 -10.35 10.31
C ASP A 12 -6.27 -9.66 8.97
N ASN A 13 -5.01 -9.35 8.63
CA ASN A 13 -4.65 -8.64 7.40
C ASN A 13 -3.96 -9.50 6.36
N PHE A 14 -3.73 -10.77 6.65
CA PHE A 14 -3.24 -11.74 5.67
C PHE A 14 -3.79 -13.13 6.00
N LYS A 15 -3.79 -14.03 5.03
CA LYS A 15 -4.25 -15.40 5.24
C LYS A 15 -3.23 -16.16 6.08
N SER A 16 -3.35 -16.03 7.37
CA SER A 16 -2.48 -16.70 8.32
C SER A 16 -2.74 -18.20 8.28
N GLY A 17 -1.72 -18.98 8.56
CA GLY A 17 -1.88 -20.41 8.72
C GLY A 17 -2.64 -20.78 10.01
N ILE A 18 -3.69 -20.03 10.39
CA ILE A 18 -4.48 -20.28 11.59
C ILE A 18 -4.99 -21.72 11.54
N ARG A 19 -4.52 -22.53 12.49
CA ARG A 19 -4.90 -23.93 12.61
C ARG A 19 -6.20 -24.12 13.38
N ILE A 20 -6.66 -23.08 14.07
CA ILE A 20 -7.86 -23.10 14.91
C ILE A 20 -9.09 -22.93 14.02
N ARG A 21 -10.14 -23.67 14.33
CA ARG A 21 -11.44 -23.53 13.70
C ARG A 21 -12.24 -22.45 14.41
N LYS A 22 -12.75 -21.46 13.67
CA LYS A 22 -13.66 -20.43 14.19
C LYS A 22 -14.91 -21.09 14.80
N LYS A 23 -15.32 -20.65 15.98
CA LYS A 23 -16.58 -21.06 16.63
C LYS A 23 -17.76 -20.33 15.96
N LYS A 24 -18.97 -20.83 16.20
CA LYS A 24 -20.19 -20.23 15.62
C LYS A 24 -20.47 -18.81 16.14
N ASP A 25 -20.09 -18.56 17.38
CA ASP A 25 -20.27 -17.29 18.07
C ASP A 25 -19.12 -16.28 17.83
N GLN A 26 -18.09 -16.65 17.07
CA GLN A 26 -16.99 -15.76 16.72
C GLN A 26 -17.21 -15.12 15.34
N TYR A 27 -16.82 -13.84 15.21
CA TYR A 27 -16.88 -13.08 13.98
C TYR A 27 -15.50 -12.82 13.44
N TYR A 28 -15.22 -13.10 12.15
CA TYR A 28 -13.92 -12.97 11.53
C TYR A 28 -13.93 -11.95 10.39
N ILE A 29 -13.14 -10.89 10.56
CA ILE A 29 -12.93 -9.83 9.58
C ILE A 29 -11.57 -10.04 8.91
N GLN A 30 -11.55 -10.26 7.61
CA GLN A 30 -10.32 -10.30 6.82
C GLN A 30 -10.12 -8.96 6.13
N THR A 31 -9.11 -8.22 6.56
CA THR A 31 -8.85 -6.87 6.06
C THR A 31 -8.03 -6.85 4.78
N TRP A 32 -7.31 -7.95 4.50
CA TRP A 32 -6.25 -7.97 3.50
C TRP A 32 -5.18 -6.88 3.81
N HIS A 33 -4.22 -6.68 2.91
CA HIS A 33 -3.08 -5.80 3.17
C HIS A 33 -2.88 -4.72 2.09
N SER A 34 -3.80 -4.57 1.15
CA SER A 34 -3.78 -3.51 0.16
C SER A 34 -5.17 -3.00 -0.15
N SER A 35 -5.33 -1.69 -0.26
CA SER A 35 -6.61 -1.07 -0.63
C SER A 35 -6.97 -1.39 -2.09
N LEU A 36 -6.17 -1.00 -3.07
CA LEU A 36 -6.39 -1.32 -4.48
C LEU A 36 -5.48 -2.46 -4.95
N GLY A 37 -4.19 -2.28 -4.93
CA GLY A 37 -3.19 -3.26 -5.36
C GLY A 37 -3.04 -3.37 -6.88
N LEU A 38 -1.80 -3.28 -7.36
CA LEU A 38 -1.48 -3.37 -8.78
C LEU A 38 -1.38 -4.82 -9.27
N LYS A 39 -0.83 -5.70 -8.44
CA LYS A 39 -0.50 -7.09 -8.80
C LYS A 39 -1.73 -7.97 -8.74
N LYS A 40 -1.89 -8.88 -9.73
CA LYS A 40 -2.87 -9.95 -9.67
C LYS A 40 -2.58 -10.87 -8.49
N ASN A 41 -3.62 -11.27 -7.79
CA ASN A 41 -3.50 -12.11 -6.60
C ASN A 41 -4.65 -13.13 -6.53
N GLU A 42 -4.50 -14.09 -5.63
CA GLU A 42 -5.43 -15.18 -5.44
C GLU A 42 -5.71 -15.93 -6.76
N GLN A 43 -6.94 -16.21 -7.14
CA GLN A 43 -7.28 -16.93 -8.37
C GLN A 43 -6.81 -16.22 -9.65
N ASP A 44 -6.68 -14.89 -9.61
CA ASP A 44 -6.19 -14.11 -10.76
C ASP A 44 -4.66 -14.23 -10.96
N ALA A 45 -3.92 -14.78 -9.99
CA ALA A 45 -2.45 -14.86 -10.04
C ALA A 45 -1.91 -16.03 -10.90
N GLY A 46 -2.75 -16.75 -11.62
CA GLY A 46 -2.35 -17.83 -12.51
C GLY A 46 -1.87 -19.09 -11.80
N ARG A 47 -0.60 -19.21 -11.46
CA ARG A 47 -0.05 -20.41 -10.80
C ARG A 47 0.08 -20.21 -9.29
N LEU A 48 -0.70 -20.97 -8.53
CA LEU A 48 -0.66 -20.99 -7.07
C LEU A 48 -0.25 -22.37 -6.56
N ASP A 49 0.52 -22.37 -5.47
CA ASP A 49 0.83 -23.60 -4.75
C ASP A 49 -0.45 -24.22 -4.14
N ARG A 50 -0.60 -25.54 -4.27
CA ARG A 50 -1.78 -26.28 -3.80
C ARG A 50 -2.00 -26.15 -2.28
N ALA A 51 -0.93 -26.06 -1.50
CA ALA A 51 -1.04 -25.90 -0.05
C ALA A 51 -1.50 -24.49 0.31
N TYR A 52 -1.02 -23.49 -0.46
CA TYR A 52 -1.53 -22.12 -0.34
C TYR A 52 -3.03 -22.05 -0.65
N VAL A 53 -3.47 -22.61 -1.79
CA VAL A 53 -4.90 -22.60 -2.19
C VAL A 53 -5.76 -23.23 -1.10
N ARG A 54 -5.38 -24.40 -0.55
CA ARG A 54 -6.13 -25.04 0.54
C ARG A 54 -6.25 -24.14 1.78
N ARG A 55 -5.17 -23.42 2.15
CA ARG A 55 -5.22 -22.47 3.26
C ARG A 55 -6.11 -21.27 2.94
N ALA A 56 -6.00 -20.73 1.74
CA ALA A 56 -6.78 -19.58 1.30
C ALA A 56 -8.28 -19.88 1.24
N VAL A 57 -8.67 -21.04 0.71
CA VAL A 57 -10.07 -21.51 0.70
C VAL A 57 -10.60 -21.71 2.12
N ARG A 58 -9.79 -22.32 3.00
CA ARG A 58 -10.18 -22.50 4.39
C ARG A 58 -10.35 -21.15 5.12
N ASP A 59 -9.43 -20.22 4.92
CA ASP A 59 -9.50 -18.87 5.50
C ASP A 59 -10.76 -18.15 5.02
N ALA A 60 -11.00 -18.14 3.71
CA ALA A 60 -12.18 -17.55 3.11
C ALA A 60 -13.50 -18.16 3.64
N SER A 61 -13.52 -19.48 3.90
CA SER A 61 -14.70 -20.18 4.46
C SER A 61 -15.01 -19.81 5.91
N MET A 62 -14.04 -19.25 6.64
CA MET A 62 -14.21 -18.78 8.01
C MET A 62 -14.48 -17.27 8.10
N THR A 63 -14.17 -16.53 7.04
CA THR A 63 -14.32 -15.07 6.98
C THR A 63 -15.79 -14.69 6.91
N ASP A 64 -16.26 -13.84 7.80
CA ASP A 64 -17.62 -13.30 7.80
C ASP A 64 -17.70 -11.97 7.06
N LEU A 65 -16.65 -11.15 7.14
CA LEU A 65 -16.61 -9.83 6.53
C LEU A 65 -15.27 -9.57 5.85
N MET A 66 -15.31 -9.05 4.64
CA MET A 66 -14.25 -8.28 4.02
C MET A 66 -14.72 -6.84 3.80
N TYR A 67 -13.80 -5.89 3.66
CA TYR A 67 -14.17 -4.51 3.30
C TYR A 67 -13.29 -3.98 2.17
N SER A 68 -13.80 -2.99 1.44
CA SER A 68 -13.06 -2.35 0.36
C SER A 68 -13.46 -0.89 0.21
N ASN A 69 -12.47 -0.03 0.00
CA ASN A 69 -12.68 1.37 -0.36
C ASN A 69 -12.86 1.61 -1.87
N ASN A 70 -12.98 0.56 -2.67
CA ASN A 70 -13.21 0.70 -4.10
C ASN A 70 -14.01 -0.47 -4.68
N ALA A 71 -14.76 -0.20 -5.75
CA ALA A 71 -15.63 -1.19 -6.40
C ALA A 71 -14.79 -2.30 -7.06
N PHE A 72 -13.68 -1.94 -7.71
CA PHE A 72 -12.78 -2.88 -8.35
C PHE A 72 -12.30 -3.97 -7.38
N ARG A 73 -11.78 -3.59 -6.21
CA ARG A 73 -11.29 -4.55 -5.22
C ARG A 73 -12.43 -5.36 -4.60
N ALA A 74 -13.60 -4.73 -4.37
CA ALA A 74 -14.77 -5.44 -3.88
C ALA A 74 -15.21 -6.55 -4.84
N ASP A 75 -15.15 -6.30 -6.16
CA ASP A 75 -15.38 -7.32 -7.18
C ASP A 75 -14.37 -8.46 -7.09
N LYS A 76 -13.07 -8.14 -6.96
CA LYS A 76 -12.01 -9.15 -6.81
C LYS A 76 -12.21 -10.01 -5.57
N TYR A 77 -12.62 -9.45 -4.45
CA TYR A 77 -12.92 -10.23 -3.25
C TYR A 77 -14.02 -11.27 -3.49
N ARG A 78 -15.06 -10.92 -4.24
CA ARG A 78 -16.16 -11.86 -4.57
C ARG A 78 -15.76 -12.91 -5.60
N ASN A 79 -14.96 -12.54 -6.60
CA ASN A 79 -14.71 -13.38 -7.77
C ASN A 79 -13.37 -14.12 -7.74
N SER A 80 -12.38 -13.64 -6.98
CA SER A 80 -11.00 -14.18 -7.02
C SER A 80 -10.47 -14.70 -5.69
N PHE A 81 -11.14 -14.42 -4.56
CA PHE A 81 -10.64 -14.73 -3.21
C PHE A 81 -11.25 -15.99 -2.57
N TRP A 82 -12.00 -16.81 -3.33
CA TRP A 82 -12.81 -17.92 -2.81
C TRP A 82 -13.79 -17.51 -1.71
N TYR A 83 -14.12 -16.23 -1.64
CA TYR A 83 -14.95 -15.62 -0.63
C TYR A 83 -16.35 -15.33 -1.18
N HIS A 84 -17.40 -15.68 -0.42
CA HIS A 84 -18.80 -15.54 -0.84
C HIS A 84 -19.64 -14.78 0.20
N GLY A 85 -18.99 -14.17 1.19
CA GLY A 85 -19.64 -13.42 2.25
C GLY A 85 -19.85 -11.94 1.92
N GLU A 86 -20.12 -11.17 2.94
CA GLU A 86 -20.31 -9.73 2.87
C GLU A 86 -19.03 -8.98 2.51
N VAL A 87 -19.08 -8.09 1.52
CA VAL A 87 -18.03 -7.11 1.25
C VAL A 87 -18.59 -5.73 1.55
N MET A 88 -18.21 -5.17 2.70
CA MET A 88 -18.60 -3.83 3.12
C MET A 88 -17.86 -2.76 2.32
N ARG A 89 -18.57 -1.75 1.85
CA ARG A 89 -17.96 -0.59 1.18
C ARG A 89 -17.73 0.50 2.21
N CYS A 90 -16.47 0.80 2.48
CA CYS A 90 -16.05 1.89 3.38
C CYS A 90 -14.61 2.29 3.07
N GLY A 91 -14.17 3.45 3.57
CA GLY A 91 -12.77 3.87 3.53
C GLY A 91 -11.83 2.81 4.12
N HIS A 92 -10.58 2.79 3.65
CA HIS A 92 -9.60 1.87 4.21
C HIS A 92 -9.10 2.40 5.57
N PRO A 93 -9.19 1.61 6.67
CA PRO A 93 -8.92 2.10 8.04
C PRO A 93 -7.58 2.82 8.23
N ARG A 94 -6.54 2.41 7.54
CA ARG A 94 -5.21 3.03 7.63
C ARG A 94 -5.06 4.32 6.83
N ASN A 95 -5.99 4.64 5.91
CA ASN A 95 -5.85 5.80 5.02
C ASN A 95 -6.30 7.12 5.66
N GLY A 96 -7.01 7.09 6.78
CA GLY A 96 -7.47 8.30 7.47
C GLY A 96 -6.32 9.28 7.75
N VAL A 97 -5.14 8.78 8.12
CA VAL A 97 -3.96 9.62 8.36
C VAL A 97 -3.42 10.31 7.10
N LEU A 98 -3.70 9.78 5.90
CA LEU A 98 -3.27 10.37 4.63
C LEU A 98 -4.20 11.51 4.18
N LEU A 99 -5.50 11.41 4.51
CA LEU A 99 -6.52 12.40 4.16
C LEU A 99 -6.60 13.52 5.20
N HIS A 100 -6.44 13.17 6.47
CA HIS A 100 -6.51 14.08 7.61
C HIS A 100 -5.22 14.00 8.42
N THR A 101 -4.08 14.35 7.79
CA THR A 101 -2.76 14.21 8.42
C THR A 101 -2.63 15.10 9.66
N PRO A 102 -2.57 14.54 10.88
CA PRO A 102 -2.33 15.35 12.07
C PRO A 102 -0.89 15.92 12.03
N PRO A 103 -0.67 17.20 12.33
CA PRO A 103 0.69 17.77 12.39
C PRO A 103 1.64 17.01 13.32
N ALA A 104 1.09 16.35 14.35
CA ALA A 104 1.86 15.52 15.27
C ALA A 104 2.51 14.32 14.59
N VAL A 105 1.87 13.73 13.56
CA VAL A 105 2.43 12.60 12.79
C VAL A 105 3.65 13.04 11.99
N ILE A 106 3.53 14.18 11.30
CA ILE A 106 4.67 14.75 10.54
C ILE A 106 5.85 15.04 11.48
N ARG A 107 5.58 15.72 12.62
CA ARG A 107 6.63 16.00 13.61
C ARG A 107 7.25 14.73 14.19
N LYS A 108 6.46 13.68 14.43
CA LYS A 108 6.95 12.37 14.91
C LYS A 108 7.95 11.76 13.93
N VAL A 109 7.62 11.71 12.64
CA VAL A 109 8.49 11.17 11.58
C VAL A 109 9.76 12.02 11.47
N ARG A 110 9.63 13.35 11.36
CA ARG A 110 10.77 14.26 11.26
C ARG A 110 11.70 14.14 12.46
N LYS A 111 11.17 14.11 13.68
CA LYS A 111 11.93 13.93 14.91
C LYS A 111 12.68 12.59 14.94
N HIS A 112 12.01 11.50 14.51
CA HIS A 112 12.60 10.16 14.49
C HIS A 112 13.86 10.11 13.60
N PHE A 113 13.81 10.75 12.44
CA PHE A 113 14.91 10.75 11.48
C PHE A 113 15.83 11.98 11.57
N GLY A 114 15.59 12.89 12.49
CA GLY A 114 16.38 14.13 12.62
C GLY A 114 16.24 15.07 11.42
N ILE A 115 15.09 15.07 10.73
CA ILE A 115 14.87 15.89 9.52
C ILE A 115 14.45 17.30 9.91
N PRO A 116 15.20 18.35 9.51
CA PRO A 116 14.84 19.73 9.72
C PRO A 116 13.52 20.12 9.06
N GLU A 117 12.80 21.11 9.61
CA GLU A 117 11.46 21.50 9.11
C GLU A 117 11.49 22.07 7.69
N GLU A 118 12.58 22.75 7.31
CA GLU A 118 12.77 23.35 6.00
C GLU A 118 13.06 22.33 4.89
N LYS A 119 13.49 21.10 5.24
CA LYS A 119 13.75 20.05 4.25
C LYS A 119 12.46 19.40 3.79
N ARG A 120 12.33 19.14 2.49
CA ARG A 120 11.28 18.32 1.91
C ARG A 120 11.66 16.85 1.93
N ILE A 121 10.67 15.96 1.87
CA ILE A 121 10.88 14.52 1.99
C ILE A 121 10.49 13.83 0.69
N LEU A 122 11.45 13.18 0.04
CA LEU A 122 11.22 12.15 -0.96
C LEU A 122 11.06 10.81 -0.24
N LEU A 123 9.96 10.09 -0.44
CA LEU A 123 9.83 8.70 -0.06
C LEU A 123 10.15 7.81 -1.28
N TYR A 124 11.28 7.11 -1.24
CA TYR A 124 11.62 6.12 -2.26
C TYR A 124 11.38 4.71 -1.71
N ALA A 125 10.40 4.00 -2.29
CA ALA A 125 9.92 2.73 -1.79
C ALA A 125 9.81 1.68 -2.91
N PRO A 126 10.94 1.14 -3.42
CA PRO A 126 10.94 0.14 -4.48
C PRO A 126 10.47 -1.24 -3.99
N THR A 127 9.84 -2.01 -4.89
CA THR A 127 9.40 -3.38 -4.60
C THR A 127 10.56 -4.37 -4.64
N PHE A 128 10.55 -5.28 -3.69
CA PHE A 128 11.48 -6.42 -3.66
C PHE A 128 11.23 -7.38 -4.85
N ARG A 129 12.33 -7.94 -5.40
CA ARG A 129 12.29 -8.99 -6.42
C ARG A 129 12.62 -10.33 -5.79
N SER A 130 11.69 -11.27 -5.86
CA SER A 130 11.84 -12.58 -5.21
C SER A 130 13.00 -13.40 -5.80
N LYS A 131 13.24 -13.31 -7.11
CA LYS A 131 14.27 -14.08 -7.79
C LYS A 131 15.69 -13.52 -7.67
N THR A 132 15.82 -12.20 -7.61
CA THR A 132 17.14 -11.55 -7.56
C THR A 132 17.61 -11.18 -6.17
N GLY A 133 16.72 -11.30 -5.18
CA GLY A 133 17.05 -10.99 -3.77
C GLY A 133 17.30 -9.52 -3.48
N GLY A 134 16.82 -8.61 -4.33
CA GLY A 134 17.03 -7.18 -4.16
C GLY A 134 16.08 -6.32 -4.98
N VAL A 135 16.46 -5.08 -5.27
CA VAL A 135 15.81 -4.20 -6.24
C VAL A 135 16.38 -4.51 -7.62
N GLY A 136 15.53 -4.59 -8.64
CA GLY A 136 15.93 -5.01 -9.99
C GLY A 136 16.81 -3.99 -10.75
N TYR A 137 16.99 -2.77 -10.19
CA TYR A 137 17.69 -1.63 -10.79
C TYR A 137 18.18 -0.70 -9.69
N ARG A 138 19.05 0.23 -10.05
CA ARG A 138 19.53 1.29 -9.16
C ARG A 138 18.99 2.64 -9.61
N LEU A 139 18.75 3.53 -8.66
CA LEU A 139 18.43 4.93 -8.88
C LEU A 139 19.54 5.78 -8.26
N ASP A 140 20.12 6.71 -9.02
CA ASP A 140 20.95 7.77 -8.47
C ASP A 140 20.05 8.75 -7.71
N ILE A 141 19.96 8.51 -6.39
CA ILE A 141 19.09 9.32 -5.52
C ILE A 141 19.61 10.77 -5.45
N GLY A 142 20.92 10.99 -5.44
CA GLY A 142 21.51 12.33 -5.40
C GLY A 142 21.05 13.18 -6.59
N ALA A 143 21.23 12.66 -7.81
CA ALA A 143 20.75 13.31 -9.02
C ALA A 143 19.23 13.52 -9.00
N CYS A 144 18.47 12.58 -8.45
CA CYS A 144 17.02 12.71 -8.32
C CYS A 144 16.62 13.86 -7.37
N LEU A 145 17.30 14.01 -6.22
CA LEU A 145 17.03 15.09 -5.27
C LEU A 145 17.31 16.47 -5.90
N GLU A 146 18.34 16.59 -6.74
CA GLU A 146 18.65 17.81 -7.48
C GLU A 146 17.51 18.17 -8.44
N VAL A 147 17.01 17.21 -9.20
CA VAL A 147 15.91 17.43 -10.15
C VAL A 147 14.61 17.82 -9.44
N LEU A 148 14.30 17.22 -8.28
CA LEU A 148 13.16 17.59 -7.45
C LEU A 148 13.29 19.03 -6.93
N ARG A 149 14.49 19.44 -6.51
CA ARG A 149 14.78 20.82 -6.11
C ARG A 149 14.56 21.81 -7.27
N ASP A 150 15.07 21.46 -8.44
CA ASP A 150 14.94 22.30 -9.65
C ASP A 150 13.46 22.51 -10.03
N ARG A 151 12.65 21.47 -9.91
CA ARG A 151 11.22 21.49 -10.31
C ARG A 151 10.30 22.08 -9.27
N PHE A 152 10.46 21.70 -8.01
CA PHE A 152 9.50 22.01 -6.94
C PHE A 152 10.05 23.00 -5.91
N GLY A 153 11.33 23.35 -5.98
CA GLY A 153 12.02 24.18 -5.00
C GLY A 153 12.24 23.50 -3.65
N GLY A 154 13.04 24.11 -2.79
CA GLY A 154 13.43 23.58 -1.49
C GLY A 154 14.48 22.47 -1.59
N ASP A 155 15.07 22.12 -0.46
CA ASP A 155 16.04 21.03 -0.38
C ASP A 155 15.33 19.74 0.06
N TYR A 156 15.72 18.61 -0.54
CA TYR A 156 15.13 17.31 -0.28
C TYR A 156 16.05 16.40 0.53
N ILE A 157 15.41 15.55 1.34
CA ILE A 157 16.01 14.35 1.95
C ILE A 157 15.21 13.14 1.47
N CYS A 158 15.89 12.05 1.13
CA CYS A 158 15.26 10.79 0.75
C CYS A 158 15.09 9.89 1.97
N LEU A 159 13.87 9.52 2.30
CA LEU A 159 13.57 8.36 3.13
C LEU A 159 13.53 7.13 2.22
N PHE A 160 14.55 6.29 2.32
CA PHE A 160 14.66 5.07 1.53
C PHE A 160 14.09 3.88 2.30
N ARG A 161 12.97 3.34 1.81
CA ARG A 161 12.28 2.23 2.44
C ARG A 161 12.30 1.00 1.57
N MET A 162 13.09 0.02 1.95
CA MET A 162 13.08 -1.31 1.36
C MET A 162 11.98 -2.19 1.95
N HIS A 163 11.64 -3.26 1.24
CA HIS A 163 10.72 -4.27 1.76
C HIS A 163 11.34 -4.95 3.01
N PRO A 164 10.57 -5.24 4.07
CA PRO A 164 11.08 -5.84 5.32
C PRO A 164 11.87 -7.16 5.14
N ASN A 165 11.64 -7.88 4.04
CA ASN A 165 12.35 -9.12 3.73
C ASN A 165 13.76 -8.91 3.17
N VAL A 166 14.20 -7.68 2.99
CA VAL A 166 15.55 -7.34 2.51
C VAL A 166 16.35 -6.82 3.69
N ALA A 167 17.37 -7.58 4.10
CA ALA A 167 18.37 -7.05 5.00
C ALA A 167 19.10 -5.88 4.28
N TYR A 168 18.96 -4.67 4.80
CA TYR A 168 19.74 -3.53 4.33
C TYR A 168 21.23 -3.82 4.61
N GLN A 169 21.95 -4.25 3.59
CA GLN A 169 23.40 -4.33 3.66
C GLN A 169 23.95 -2.92 3.34
N GLY A 170 23.93 -2.08 4.36
CA GLY A 170 24.20 -0.65 4.28
C GLY A 170 25.55 -0.28 3.67
N THR A 171 25.55 0.07 2.40
CA THR A 171 26.70 0.68 1.71
C THR A 171 26.36 1.94 0.93
N ASP A 172 25.11 2.31 0.79
CA ASP A 172 24.70 3.53 0.09
C ASP A 172 24.23 4.61 1.09
N CYS A 173 25.13 5.06 1.99
CA CYS A 173 24.98 6.32 2.71
C CYS A 173 25.39 7.47 1.78
N SER A 174 24.67 7.64 0.67
CA SER A 174 24.78 8.86 -0.13
C SER A 174 24.29 10.04 0.71
N GLU A 175 24.91 11.19 0.58
CA GLU A 175 24.47 12.40 1.27
C GLU A 175 22.98 12.67 0.96
N GLY A 176 22.18 12.94 1.99
CA GLY A 176 20.73 13.17 1.84
C GLY A 176 19.84 11.92 1.79
N VAL A 177 20.40 10.71 2.00
CA VAL A 177 19.62 9.47 2.04
C VAL A 177 19.57 8.90 3.46
N ILE A 178 18.37 8.67 3.98
CA ILE A 178 18.13 8.11 5.30
C ILE A 178 17.40 6.76 5.15
N PRO A 179 17.97 5.65 5.65
CA PRO A 179 17.27 4.38 5.70
C PRO A 179 16.01 4.45 6.58
N ALA A 180 14.87 4.03 6.03
CA ALA A 180 13.57 4.08 6.71
C ALA A 180 12.86 2.71 6.76
N SER A 181 13.60 1.61 6.51
CA SER A 181 13.03 0.26 6.47
C SER A 181 12.53 -0.22 7.84
N ASP A 182 13.19 0.21 8.91
CA ASP A 182 12.85 -0.19 10.29
C ASP A 182 11.75 0.68 10.91
N TYR A 183 11.31 1.74 10.23
CA TYR A 183 10.19 2.53 10.73
C TYR A 183 8.89 1.72 10.65
N PRO A 184 8.11 1.60 11.75
CA PRO A 184 7.04 0.58 11.82
C PRO A 184 5.83 0.90 10.93
N ASP A 185 5.58 2.17 10.61
CA ASP A 185 4.34 2.61 9.96
C ASP A 185 4.59 3.30 8.61
N MET A 186 4.17 2.63 7.52
CA MET A 186 4.30 3.16 6.16
C MET A 186 3.37 4.36 5.92
N GLN A 187 2.18 4.37 6.53
CA GLN A 187 1.24 5.48 6.38
C GLN A 187 1.76 6.76 6.99
N GLU A 188 2.46 6.68 8.13
CA GLU A 188 3.10 7.85 8.73
C GLU A 188 4.24 8.39 7.85
N LEU A 189 5.03 7.51 7.21
CA LEU A 189 6.05 7.93 6.24
C LEU A 189 5.41 8.63 5.03
N MET A 190 4.36 8.03 4.47
CA MET A 190 3.61 8.63 3.37
C MET A 190 2.96 9.95 3.77
N ALA A 191 2.42 10.06 4.99
CA ALA A 191 1.83 11.29 5.50
C ALA A 191 2.87 12.43 5.59
N ALA A 192 4.12 12.12 5.92
CA ALA A 192 5.20 13.10 6.05
C ALA A 192 5.93 13.41 4.73
N ALA A 193 5.84 12.58 3.70
CA ALA A 193 6.55 12.74 2.44
C ALA A 193 5.88 13.77 1.52
N ASP A 194 6.68 14.55 0.79
CA ASP A 194 6.22 15.53 -0.21
C ASP A 194 6.07 14.93 -1.61
N VAL A 195 6.89 13.92 -1.92
CA VAL A 195 6.93 13.22 -3.21
C VAL A 195 7.17 11.73 -2.94
N MET A 196 6.59 10.88 -3.77
CA MET A 196 6.85 9.44 -3.75
C MET A 196 7.43 8.96 -5.07
N ILE A 197 8.52 8.17 -5.00
CA ILE A 197 8.99 7.35 -6.11
C ILE A 197 8.84 5.89 -5.71
N THR A 198 8.22 5.09 -6.58
CA THR A 198 8.02 3.66 -6.37
C THR A 198 7.96 2.94 -7.73
N ASP A 199 7.57 1.66 -7.74
CA ASP A 199 7.49 0.85 -8.96
C ASP A 199 6.18 0.05 -9.05
N TYR A 200 6.15 -1.20 -8.58
CA TYR A 200 4.98 -2.10 -8.65
C TYR A 200 4.23 -2.19 -7.31
N SER A 201 4.42 -1.23 -6.42
CA SER A 201 3.84 -1.23 -5.08
C SER A 201 2.41 -0.65 -5.08
N GLY A 202 1.49 -1.34 -4.41
CA GLY A 202 0.14 -0.80 -4.16
C GLY A 202 0.10 0.49 -3.32
N SER A 203 1.21 0.85 -2.65
CA SER A 203 1.32 2.09 -1.87
C SER A 203 1.16 3.36 -2.72
N MET A 204 1.44 3.29 -4.03
CA MET A 204 1.19 4.40 -4.96
C MET A 204 -0.27 4.87 -4.93
N PHE A 205 -1.21 3.94 -4.85
CA PHE A 205 -2.65 4.26 -4.82
C PHE A 205 -3.10 4.87 -3.49
N GLU A 206 -2.40 4.55 -2.42
CA GLU A 206 -2.65 5.16 -1.11
C GLU A 206 -2.02 6.55 -1.04
N PHE A 207 -0.78 6.71 -1.50
CA PHE A 207 -0.13 8.02 -1.57
C PHE A 207 -0.87 8.99 -2.51
N MET A 208 -1.46 8.50 -3.61
CA MET A 208 -2.30 9.28 -4.53
C MET A 208 -3.42 10.04 -3.80
N LEU A 209 -3.98 9.49 -2.71
CA LEU A 209 -5.02 10.13 -1.91
C LEU A 209 -4.57 11.46 -1.29
N THR A 210 -3.27 11.66 -1.12
CA THR A 210 -2.71 12.91 -0.61
C THR A 210 -2.69 14.03 -1.65
N GLY A 211 -2.92 13.74 -2.93
CA GLY A 211 -2.79 14.67 -4.05
C GLY A 211 -1.35 15.10 -4.36
N ARG A 212 -0.35 14.53 -3.67
CA ARG A 212 1.08 14.81 -3.87
C ARG A 212 1.66 13.97 -5.00
N PRO A 213 2.78 14.42 -5.66
CA PRO A 213 3.34 13.76 -6.83
C PRO A 213 3.79 12.32 -6.56
N VAL A 214 3.40 11.42 -7.46
CA VAL A 214 3.91 10.04 -7.55
C VAL A 214 4.60 9.87 -8.90
N PHE A 215 5.81 9.34 -8.89
CA PHE A 215 6.54 8.90 -10.07
C PHE A 215 6.83 7.41 -10.00
N LEU A 216 6.67 6.72 -11.14
CA LEU A 216 7.04 5.31 -11.24
C LEU A 216 8.42 5.20 -11.88
N PHE A 217 9.32 4.48 -11.20
CA PHE A 217 10.64 4.18 -11.72
C PHE A 217 10.84 2.66 -11.76
N ALA A 218 10.84 2.08 -12.95
CA ALA A 218 10.85 0.64 -13.14
C ALA A 218 11.68 0.25 -14.40
N GLY A 219 12.99 0.17 -14.24
CA GLY A 219 13.93 -0.19 -15.33
C GLY A 219 13.88 -1.66 -15.76
N ASP A 220 12.95 -2.46 -15.22
CA ASP A 220 12.87 -3.90 -15.47
C ASP A 220 11.47 -4.39 -15.85
N VAL A 221 10.62 -3.52 -16.43
CA VAL A 221 9.20 -3.81 -16.70
C VAL A 221 9.01 -5.12 -17.44
N ALA A 222 9.70 -5.33 -18.57
CA ALA A 222 9.55 -6.54 -19.38
C ALA A 222 9.91 -7.80 -18.60
N ARG A 223 11.01 -7.74 -17.84
CA ARG A 223 11.46 -8.87 -17.01
C ARG A 223 10.48 -9.11 -15.84
N TYR A 224 10.02 -8.05 -15.18
CA TYR A 224 9.08 -8.17 -14.07
C TYR A 224 7.79 -8.87 -14.49
N LEU A 225 7.18 -8.45 -15.61
CA LEU A 225 5.97 -9.06 -16.13
C LEU A 225 6.15 -10.51 -16.56
N ALA A 226 7.34 -10.88 -17.07
CA ALA A 226 7.65 -12.26 -17.47
C ALA A 226 7.93 -13.18 -16.29
N GLU A 227 8.51 -12.66 -15.20
CA GLU A 227 9.10 -13.50 -14.14
C GLU A 227 8.38 -13.44 -12.81
N GLU A 228 7.76 -12.31 -12.46
CA GLU A 228 7.21 -12.11 -11.12
C GLU A 228 5.70 -12.24 -11.08
N ARG A 229 4.95 -11.27 -11.59
CA ARG A 229 3.47 -11.27 -11.53
C ARG A 229 2.85 -10.44 -12.64
N GLU A 230 1.70 -10.89 -13.14
CA GLU A 230 0.81 -10.08 -13.95
C GLU A 230 0.18 -8.93 -13.12
N LEU A 231 -0.17 -7.87 -13.82
CA LEU A 231 -0.78 -6.67 -13.25
C LEU A 231 -2.27 -6.59 -13.61
N TYR A 232 -3.06 -5.93 -12.77
CA TYR A 232 -4.46 -5.62 -13.06
C TYR A 232 -4.62 -4.44 -14.03
N PHE A 233 -3.67 -3.52 -14.02
CA PHE A 233 -3.64 -2.34 -14.88
C PHE A 233 -2.30 -2.28 -15.60
N THR A 234 -2.33 -1.90 -16.86
CA THR A 234 -1.11 -1.50 -17.59
C THR A 234 -0.61 -0.16 -17.06
N PHE A 235 0.66 0.15 -17.26
CA PHE A 235 1.19 1.45 -16.81
C PHE A 235 0.53 2.64 -17.52
N GLY A 236 0.06 2.46 -18.77
CA GLY A 236 -0.67 3.49 -19.49
C GLY A 236 -2.07 3.80 -18.96
N GLU A 237 -2.65 2.91 -18.15
CA GLU A 237 -3.94 3.11 -17.46
C GLU A 237 -3.78 3.81 -16.12
N LEU A 238 -2.54 3.89 -15.59
CA LEU A 238 -2.27 4.52 -14.31
C LEU A 238 -2.14 6.04 -14.44
N PRO A 239 -2.50 6.81 -13.41
CA PRO A 239 -2.38 8.27 -13.41
C PRO A 239 -0.94 8.75 -13.15
N PHE A 240 0.05 7.86 -13.18
CA PHE A 240 1.43 8.12 -12.81
C PHE A 240 2.34 7.96 -14.03
N SER A 241 3.28 8.90 -14.19
CA SER A 241 4.29 8.76 -15.24
C SER A 241 5.28 7.64 -14.92
N LEU A 242 5.47 6.73 -15.90
CA LEU A 242 6.49 5.69 -15.83
C LEU A 242 7.80 6.20 -16.39
N ALA A 243 8.90 5.85 -15.75
CA ALA A 243 10.26 5.98 -16.25
C ALA A 243 10.96 4.63 -16.17
N GLU A 244 11.56 4.19 -17.25
CA GLU A 244 12.35 2.96 -17.33
C GLU A 244 13.86 3.22 -17.17
N ASP A 245 14.26 4.50 -17.23
CA ASP A 245 15.62 4.97 -16.96
C ASP A 245 15.63 6.34 -16.25
N GLU A 246 16.79 6.75 -15.77
CA GLU A 246 16.98 8.00 -15.03
C GLU A 246 16.73 9.24 -15.89
N THR A 247 17.00 9.17 -17.21
CA THR A 247 16.75 10.25 -18.14
C THR A 247 15.25 10.52 -18.27
N GLN A 248 14.46 9.46 -18.41
CA GLN A 248 13.00 9.56 -18.46
C GLN A 248 12.44 10.05 -17.11
N LEU A 249 12.97 9.55 -15.97
CA LEU A 249 12.54 10.02 -14.67
C LEU A 249 12.78 11.51 -14.50
N ARG A 250 13.97 11.99 -14.88
CA ARG A 250 14.30 13.42 -14.88
C ARG A 250 13.32 14.22 -15.73
N GLN A 251 13.05 13.76 -16.94
CA GLN A 251 12.08 14.41 -17.84
C GLN A 251 10.69 14.47 -17.24
N ASN A 252 10.21 13.36 -16.70
CA ASN A 252 8.90 13.26 -16.05
C ASN A 252 8.77 14.22 -14.86
N ILE A 253 9.81 14.34 -14.02
CA ILE A 253 9.81 15.26 -12.89
C ILE A 253 9.78 16.72 -13.38
N LEU A 254 10.62 17.09 -14.34
CA LEU A 254 10.69 18.46 -14.87
C LEU A 254 9.40 18.88 -15.60
N ALA A 255 8.77 17.95 -16.31
CA ALA A 255 7.52 18.17 -17.05
C ALA A 255 6.25 18.02 -16.21
N PHE A 256 6.37 17.73 -14.89
CA PHE A 256 5.21 17.44 -14.04
C PHE A 256 4.23 18.62 -14.01
N ASP A 257 2.95 18.33 -14.28
CA ASP A 257 1.85 19.29 -14.23
C ASP A 257 0.86 18.85 -13.13
N TYR A 258 0.64 19.70 -12.13
CA TYR A 258 -0.25 19.40 -11.00
C TYR A 258 -1.72 19.23 -11.41
N GLU A 259 -2.22 20.06 -12.34
CA GLU A 259 -3.63 20.01 -12.72
C GLU A 259 -3.92 18.80 -13.60
N ALA A 260 -3.03 18.50 -14.54
CA ALA A 260 -3.10 17.29 -15.34
C ALA A 260 -3.04 16.03 -14.46
N TYR A 261 -2.09 16.00 -13.51
CA TYR A 261 -1.94 14.88 -12.57
C TYR A 261 -3.18 14.68 -11.70
N ARG A 262 -3.71 15.75 -11.08
CA ARG A 262 -4.92 15.69 -10.26
C ARG A 262 -6.14 15.22 -11.05
N THR A 263 -6.24 15.66 -12.30
CA THR A 263 -7.31 15.24 -13.20
C THR A 263 -7.21 13.76 -13.52
N ALA A 264 -6.01 13.27 -13.86
CA ALA A 264 -5.77 11.84 -14.10
C ALA A 264 -6.06 11.00 -12.86
N CYS A 265 -5.65 11.47 -11.67
CA CYS A 265 -5.97 10.78 -10.40
C CYS A 265 -7.47 10.69 -10.15
N ARG A 266 -8.23 11.77 -10.36
CA ARG A 266 -9.70 11.74 -10.21
C ARG A 266 -10.35 10.76 -11.18
N GLN A 267 -9.97 10.79 -12.46
CA GLN A 267 -10.49 9.87 -13.48
C GLN A 267 -10.19 8.40 -13.12
N PHE A 268 -8.98 8.13 -12.63
CA PHE A 268 -8.61 6.79 -12.20
C PHE A 268 -9.39 6.34 -10.95
N MET A 269 -9.59 7.23 -9.97
CA MET A 269 -10.41 6.94 -8.79
C MET A 269 -11.86 6.64 -9.17
N GLU A 270 -12.42 7.40 -10.11
CA GLU A 270 -13.75 7.14 -10.67
C GLU A 270 -13.82 5.79 -11.39
N LEU A 271 -12.82 5.48 -12.23
CA LEU A 271 -12.72 4.21 -12.96
C LEU A 271 -12.76 2.99 -12.02
N VAL A 272 -12.04 3.04 -10.90
CA VAL A 272 -12.02 1.94 -9.93
C VAL A 272 -13.15 2.01 -8.90
N GLY A 273 -14.00 3.03 -8.97
CA GLY A 273 -15.08 3.28 -8.02
C GLY A 273 -14.56 3.46 -6.59
N MET A 274 -13.58 4.35 -6.40
CA MET A 274 -12.96 4.62 -5.11
C MET A 274 -13.88 5.47 -4.23
N GLU A 275 -14.06 5.04 -3.00
CA GLU A 275 -14.83 5.70 -1.93
C GLU A 275 -13.92 5.80 -0.71
N GLU A 276 -13.26 6.95 -0.55
CA GLU A 276 -12.30 7.16 0.53
C GLU A 276 -12.54 8.53 1.18
N ASP A 277 -13.00 8.50 2.43
CA ASP A 277 -13.37 9.67 3.21
C ASP A 277 -12.52 9.84 4.48
N GLY A 278 -11.63 8.88 4.76
CA GLY A 278 -10.80 8.85 5.96
C GLY A 278 -11.48 8.26 7.21
N GLU A 279 -12.77 7.91 7.12
CA GLU A 279 -13.58 7.42 8.26
C GLU A 279 -13.57 5.89 8.39
N GLY A 280 -12.85 5.19 7.52
CA GLY A 280 -12.86 3.72 7.47
C GLY A 280 -12.52 3.04 8.80
N ALA A 281 -11.64 3.61 9.61
CA ALA A 281 -11.32 3.07 10.93
C ALA A 281 -12.51 3.14 11.89
N ARG A 282 -13.28 4.25 11.89
CA ARG A 282 -14.48 4.41 12.71
C ARG A 282 -15.58 3.45 12.27
N VAL A 283 -15.84 3.39 10.96
CA VAL A 283 -16.88 2.49 10.41
C VAL A 283 -16.59 1.03 10.76
N LEU A 284 -15.32 0.60 10.65
CA LEU A 284 -14.95 -0.77 11.01
C LEU A 284 -15.03 -1.01 12.52
N ALA A 285 -14.66 -0.03 13.34
CA ALA A 285 -14.77 -0.12 14.80
C ALA A 285 -16.23 -0.24 15.26
N ASP A 286 -17.14 0.55 14.67
CA ASP A 286 -18.57 0.47 14.94
C ASP A 286 -19.13 -0.92 14.61
N ARG A 287 -18.73 -1.49 13.46
CA ARG A 287 -19.13 -2.87 13.09
C ARG A 287 -18.60 -3.92 14.08
N ILE A 288 -17.35 -3.77 14.56
CA ILE A 288 -16.78 -4.66 15.58
C ILE A 288 -17.59 -4.59 16.88
N LEU A 289 -17.94 -3.38 17.32
CA LEU A 289 -18.75 -3.17 18.53
C LEU A 289 -20.16 -3.80 18.39
N GLU A 290 -20.80 -3.64 17.25
CA GLU A 290 -22.08 -4.28 16.98
C GLU A 290 -22.01 -5.82 17.12
N GLU A 291 -20.97 -6.45 16.55
CA GLU A 291 -20.80 -7.90 16.63
C GLU A 291 -20.47 -8.39 18.04
N ILE A 292 -19.78 -7.58 18.85
CA ILE A 292 -19.54 -7.86 20.26
C ILE A 292 -20.86 -7.82 21.04
N HIS A 293 -21.69 -6.79 20.83
CA HIS A 293 -22.93 -6.60 21.56
C HIS A 293 -24.00 -7.66 21.21
N LYS A 294 -24.10 -8.11 19.95
CA LYS A 294 -25.00 -9.20 19.55
C LYS A 294 -24.79 -10.47 20.41
N GLY A 295 -23.56 -10.76 20.80
CA GLY A 295 -23.25 -11.91 21.63
C GLY A 295 -23.60 -11.74 23.11
N GLN A 296 -23.93 -10.53 23.58
CA GLN A 296 -24.33 -10.28 24.97
C GLN A 296 -25.84 -10.38 25.19
N THR A 297 -26.62 -10.28 24.13
CA THR A 297 -28.11 -10.40 24.19
C THR A 297 -28.61 -11.84 24.07
N ASP A 298 -27.74 -12.78 23.68
CA ASP A 298 -28.08 -14.20 23.51
C ASP A 298 -27.66 -15.07 24.72
N CYS A 299 -27.25 -14.46 25.83
CA CYS A 299 -26.99 -15.06 27.15
C CYS A 299 -28.07 -14.60 28.13
#